data_ee17c3aed8544a5197d6d52b9b1c253f
#
_entry.id   ee17c3aed8544a5197d6d52b9b1c253f
#
_cell.length_a   1.000
_cell.length_b   1.000
_cell.length_c   1.000
_cell.angle_alpha   90.00
_cell.angle_beta   90.00
_cell.angle_gamma   90.00
#
_symmetry.space_group_name_H-M   'P 1'
#
loop_
_entity.id
_entity.type
_entity.pdbx_description
1 polymer ?
#
loop_
_entity_poly.entity_id
_entity_poly.type
_entity_poly.pdbx_seq_one_letter_code
_entity_poly.pdbx_strand_id
1 'polypeptide(L)'
;MKAIAVVPGKPDSVHLADLAKPAVDDVPGGRGVLVKILRVGVDGTDKEINAAEYGAAPPGHAFLVIGHEGFGQVEAVGPNVSAVKPGDYVVATVRRPGSSLYDLIGTNDMTTDDTYFERGINLRHGFLTEYYVDDAEFIVKVPQGLREVGVLLEPLTVVEKGIAQAYEIQRRLRVWRPRRAAVMGAGTIGILATLVLRLRGLDVTTFGLTRKPYLNSDLIEALGARYESTADLPILDGGPFDLIFEATGYSPVVFDSMQALAKNGVLVLSSVTGGDRKVEVPADKINLEFVLGNKVMVGTVNANREYFELGVRDMAQAESAYPGWLGRLLTHPVKGLENYRELLDTLTTARGAIKVFCEVAELGGG
;
A
#
# COMPACT_ATOMS: atom_id res chain seq x y z
N MET A 1 6.29 2.53 26.76
CA MET A 1 5.47 3.13 25.71
C MET A 1 4.37 2.16 25.30
N LYS A 2 3.21 2.70 24.89
CA LYS A 2 2.06 1.88 24.45
C LYS A 2 2.24 1.39 23.03
N ALA A 3 1.67 0.23 22.74
CA ALA A 3 1.57 -0.33 21.40
C ALA A 3 0.28 -1.16 21.24
N ILE A 4 -0.23 -1.28 20.02
CA ILE A 4 -1.31 -2.20 19.67
C ILE A 4 -0.69 -3.48 19.13
N ALA A 5 -0.97 -4.59 19.76
CA ALA A 5 -0.40 -5.89 19.45
C ALA A 5 -1.45 -6.98 19.30
N VAL A 6 -1.07 -8.05 18.61
CA VAL A 6 -1.83 -9.30 18.51
C VAL A 6 -0.95 -10.48 18.94
N VAL A 7 -1.56 -11.58 19.30
CA VAL A 7 -0.87 -12.87 19.48
C VAL A 7 -1.05 -13.69 18.21
N PRO A 8 -0.03 -13.83 17.34
CA PRO A 8 -0.15 -14.56 16.08
C PRO A 8 -0.70 -15.98 16.28
N GLY A 9 -1.60 -16.40 15.40
CA GLY A 9 -2.27 -17.69 15.49
C GLY A 9 -3.45 -17.73 16.49
N LYS A 10 -3.76 -16.62 17.18
CA LYS A 10 -4.92 -16.50 18.07
C LYS A 10 -5.87 -15.42 17.54
N PRO A 11 -7.04 -15.79 17.03
CA PRO A 11 -8.03 -14.83 16.54
C PRO A 11 -8.47 -13.84 17.61
N ASP A 12 -8.79 -12.62 17.19
CA ASP A 12 -9.33 -11.53 18.03
C ASP A 12 -8.49 -11.26 19.28
N SER A 13 -7.17 -11.38 19.13
CA SER A 13 -6.21 -11.23 20.22
C SER A 13 -5.65 -9.81 20.36
N VAL A 14 -6.20 -8.84 19.65
CA VAL A 14 -5.74 -7.47 19.71
C VAL A 14 -5.81 -6.92 21.13
N HIS A 15 -4.71 -6.31 21.58
CA HIS A 15 -4.58 -5.76 22.94
C HIS A 15 -3.55 -4.62 22.97
N LEU A 16 -3.60 -3.81 24.05
CA LEU A 16 -2.52 -2.88 24.37
C LEU A 16 -1.36 -3.64 25.01
N ALA A 17 -0.18 -3.42 24.50
CA ALA A 17 1.09 -3.89 25.06
C ALA A 17 1.93 -2.70 25.55
N ASP A 18 2.73 -2.95 26.58
CA ASP A 18 3.74 -2.02 27.05
C ASP A 18 5.13 -2.46 26.61
N LEU A 19 5.86 -1.56 25.96
CA LEU A 19 7.21 -1.76 25.45
C LEU A 19 8.17 -0.73 26.04
N ALA A 20 9.44 -1.07 26.12
CA ALA A 20 10.47 -0.06 26.34
C ALA A 20 10.54 0.90 25.16
N LYS A 21 10.79 2.20 25.43
CA LYS A 21 11.07 3.15 24.32
C LYS A 21 12.42 2.79 23.73
N PRO A 22 12.51 2.60 22.39
CA PRO A 22 13.78 2.29 21.74
C PRO A 22 14.73 3.50 21.77
N ALA A 23 16.01 3.23 21.57
CA ALA A 23 17.06 4.24 21.47
C ALA A 23 17.75 4.16 20.08
N VAL A 24 18.40 5.25 19.68
CA VAL A 24 19.16 5.28 18.41
C VAL A 24 20.28 4.24 18.38
N ASP A 25 20.84 3.91 19.55
CA ASP A 25 21.92 2.94 19.69
C ASP A 25 21.46 1.47 19.55
N ASP A 26 20.16 1.21 19.53
CA ASP A 26 19.63 -0.12 19.24
C ASP A 26 19.87 -0.53 17.78
N VAL A 27 20.21 0.44 16.91
CA VAL A 27 20.64 0.20 15.53
C VAL A 27 22.16 0.34 15.44
N PRO A 28 22.88 -0.72 15.03
CA PRO A 28 24.33 -0.73 15.00
C PRO A 28 24.90 0.31 14.01
N GLY A 29 26.17 0.65 14.20
CA GLY A 29 26.91 1.53 13.31
C GLY A 29 26.53 3.01 13.39
N GLY A 30 25.79 3.43 14.44
CA GLY A 30 25.37 4.84 14.60
C GLY A 30 24.39 5.31 13.51
N ARG A 31 23.65 4.41 12.90
CA ARG A 31 22.73 4.64 11.78
C ARG A 31 21.26 4.73 12.23
N GLY A 32 21.00 4.62 13.54
CA GLY A 32 19.64 4.63 14.08
C GLY A 32 18.93 5.97 13.88
N VAL A 33 17.67 5.90 13.52
CA VAL A 33 16.73 7.01 13.47
C VAL A 33 15.58 6.68 14.40
N LEU A 34 15.46 7.43 15.49
CA LEU A 34 14.33 7.33 16.42
C LEU A 34 13.20 8.22 15.90
N VAL A 35 12.05 7.63 15.71
CA VAL A 35 10.87 8.30 15.15
C VAL A 35 9.73 8.26 16.16
N LYS A 36 9.13 9.43 16.43
CA LYS A 36 7.85 9.56 17.10
C LYS A 36 6.74 9.35 16.07
N ILE A 37 5.88 8.38 16.32
CA ILE A 37 4.73 8.12 15.44
C ILE A 37 3.67 9.21 15.64
N LEU A 38 3.13 9.69 14.52
CA LEU A 38 2.03 10.64 14.48
C LEU A 38 0.73 9.97 13.99
N ARG A 39 0.79 9.25 12.88
CA ARG A 39 -0.34 8.53 12.30
C ARG A 39 0.08 7.15 11.82
N VAL A 40 -0.82 6.18 11.93
CA VAL A 40 -0.65 4.85 11.34
C VAL A 40 -1.94 4.46 10.64
N GLY A 41 -1.86 4.20 9.35
CA GLY A 41 -2.96 3.62 8.61
C GLY A 41 -3.15 2.14 8.94
N VAL A 42 -4.38 1.67 8.81
CA VAL A 42 -4.73 0.24 8.92
C VAL A 42 -5.52 -0.19 7.69
N ASP A 43 -5.37 -1.47 7.34
CA ASP A 43 -6.01 -2.05 6.15
C ASP A 43 -6.42 -3.52 6.34
N GLY A 44 -6.72 -4.20 5.23
CA GLY A 44 -7.09 -5.62 5.20
C GLY A 44 -6.06 -6.53 5.86
N THR A 45 -4.77 -6.21 5.74
CA THR A 45 -3.66 -6.96 6.33
C THR A 45 -3.75 -7.02 7.85
N ASP A 46 -4.02 -5.88 8.52
CA ASP A 46 -4.16 -5.83 9.97
C ASP A 46 -5.37 -6.63 10.46
N LYS A 47 -6.47 -6.59 9.69
CA LYS A 47 -7.67 -7.39 9.96
C LYS A 47 -7.37 -8.90 9.84
N GLU A 48 -6.71 -9.32 8.78
CA GLU A 48 -6.39 -10.72 8.50
C GLU A 48 -5.40 -11.28 9.55
N ILE A 49 -4.42 -10.47 9.97
CA ILE A 49 -3.50 -10.82 11.06
C ILE A 49 -4.26 -10.99 12.39
N ASN A 50 -5.20 -10.09 12.71
CA ASN A 50 -6.04 -10.23 13.90
C ASN A 50 -7.01 -11.42 13.81
N ALA A 51 -7.40 -11.83 12.60
CA ALA A 51 -8.17 -13.06 12.36
C ALA A 51 -7.30 -14.34 12.43
N ALA A 52 -5.99 -14.21 12.65
CA ALA A 52 -5.00 -15.29 12.69
C ALA A 52 -4.84 -16.05 11.36
N GLU A 53 -5.07 -15.39 10.24
CA GLU A 53 -4.89 -15.97 8.91
C GLU A 53 -3.40 -16.10 8.56
N TYR A 54 -2.58 -15.12 8.99
CA TYR A 54 -1.10 -15.12 8.86
C TYR A 54 -0.46 -14.15 9.86
N GLY A 55 0.85 -13.93 9.72
CA GLY A 55 1.63 -13.08 10.60
C GLY A 55 2.43 -13.87 11.63
N ALA A 56 3.59 -13.35 12.02
CA ALA A 56 4.45 -13.97 13.03
C ALA A 56 5.10 -12.93 13.93
N ALA A 57 5.22 -13.29 15.23
CA ALA A 57 5.94 -12.47 16.19
C ALA A 57 7.46 -12.47 15.92
N PRO A 58 8.18 -11.37 16.23
CA PRO A 58 9.62 -11.37 16.20
C PRO A 58 10.22 -12.41 17.16
N PRO A 59 11.42 -12.97 16.86
CA PRO A 59 12.08 -13.90 17.77
C PRO A 59 12.18 -13.36 19.20
N GLY A 60 11.82 -14.19 20.18
CA GLY A 60 11.83 -13.82 21.60
C GLY A 60 10.59 -13.07 22.10
N HIS A 61 9.63 -12.79 21.23
CA HIS A 61 8.36 -12.15 21.60
C HIS A 61 7.17 -13.09 21.44
N ALA A 62 6.18 -12.98 22.35
CA ALA A 62 4.93 -13.74 22.27
C ALA A 62 3.83 -12.99 21.46
N PHE A 63 4.10 -11.77 21.02
CA PHE A 63 3.14 -10.91 20.32
C PHE A 63 3.82 -10.16 19.17
N LEU A 64 3.00 -9.70 18.25
CA LEU A 64 3.37 -8.82 17.14
C LEU A 64 2.70 -7.46 17.33
N VAL A 65 3.48 -6.37 17.36
CA VAL A 65 2.89 -5.02 17.17
C VAL A 65 2.52 -4.92 15.70
N ILE A 66 1.25 -4.63 15.41
CA ILE A 66 0.72 -4.53 14.05
C ILE A 66 0.84 -3.10 13.48
N GLY A 67 0.32 -2.89 12.26
CA GLY A 67 0.38 -1.61 11.54
C GLY A 67 1.68 -1.43 10.76
N HIS A 68 1.55 -1.30 9.45
CA HIS A 68 2.70 -1.16 8.54
C HIS A 68 2.72 0.17 7.78
N GLU A 69 1.67 0.98 7.85
CA GLU A 69 1.55 2.28 7.20
C GLU A 69 1.87 3.44 8.17
N GLY A 70 3.11 3.46 8.69
CA GLY A 70 3.53 4.41 9.73
C GLY A 70 4.04 5.73 9.19
N PHE A 71 3.47 6.85 9.67
CA PHE A 71 3.96 8.21 9.44
C PHE A 71 4.36 8.86 10.76
N GLY A 72 5.55 9.47 10.79
CA GLY A 72 6.08 10.04 12.03
C GLY A 72 7.05 11.18 11.83
N GLN A 73 7.59 11.65 12.93
CA GLN A 73 8.58 12.73 12.97
C GLN A 73 9.85 12.23 13.65
N VAL A 74 11.01 12.53 13.07
CA VAL A 74 12.31 12.19 13.63
C VAL A 74 12.49 12.92 14.96
N GLU A 75 12.74 12.16 16.03
CA GLU A 75 13.06 12.69 17.37
C GLU A 75 14.57 12.80 17.58
N ALA A 76 15.31 11.76 17.19
CA ALA A 76 16.77 11.72 17.33
C ALA A 76 17.40 10.87 16.21
N VAL A 77 18.66 11.13 15.93
CA VAL A 77 19.45 10.39 14.95
C VAL A 77 20.82 10.01 15.51
N GLY A 78 21.34 8.88 15.08
CA GLY A 78 22.70 8.46 15.37
C GLY A 78 23.75 9.31 14.63
N PRO A 79 25.03 9.23 15.06
CA PRO A 79 26.10 10.10 14.54
C PRO A 79 26.42 9.91 13.07
N ASN A 80 26.06 8.78 12.47
CA ASN A 80 26.33 8.45 11.07
C ASN A 80 25.07 8.63 10.16
N VAL A 81 24.04 9.36 10.63
CA VAL A 81 22.84 9.66 9.86
C VAL A 81 22.95 11.09 9.32
N SER A 82 22.86 11.23 8.00
CA SER A 82 22.89 12.55 7.32
C SER A 82 21.65 12.84 6.48
N ALA A 83 20.88 11.79 6.12
CA ALA A 83 19.73 11.90 5.21
C ALA A 83 18.52 12.59 5.85
N VAL A 84 18.39 12.49 7.17
CA VAL A 84 17.31 13.07 7.96
C VAL A 84 17.85 13.67 9.26
N LYS A 85 17.08 14.58 9.87
CA LYS A 85 17.42 15.25 11.14
C LYS A 85 16.19 15.35 12.03
N PRO A 86 16.36 15.59 13.34
CA PRO A 86 15.25 15.86 14.24
C PRO A 86 14.29 16.92 13.68
N GLY A 87 12.99 16.66 13.76
CA GLY A 87 11.93 17.49 13.20
C GLY A 87 11.49 17.13 11.77
N ASP A 88 12.26 16.35 11.00
CA ASP A 88 11.85 15.91 9.68
C ASP A 88 10.68 14.91 9.78
N TYR A 89 9.71 15.02 8.89
CA TYR A 89 8.66 14.02 8.72
C TYR A 89 9.14 12.86 7.87
N VAL A 90 8.76 11.65 8.26
CA VAL A 90 9.27 10.42 7.63
C VAL A 90 8.24 9.29 7.60
N VAL A 91 8.43 8.39 6.64
CA VAL A 91 7.81 7.07 6.55
C VAL A 91 8.94 6.04 6.45
N ALA A 92 8.80 4.90 7.09
CA ALA A 92 9.74 3.79 6.91
C ALA A 92 9.20 2.78 5.88
N THR A 93 10.10 2.19 5.10
CA THR A 93 9.74 1.04 4.25
C THR A 93 9.26 -0.12 5.12
N VAL A 94 8.54 -1.07 4.55
CA VAL A 94 7.94 -2.20 5.29
C VAL A 94 8.85 -3.43 5.26
N ARG A 95 9.29 -3.85 4.08
CA ARG A 95 10.15 -5.02 3.89
C ARG A 95 11.56 -4.76 4.41
N ARG A 96 12.15 -5.78 5.04
CA ARG A 96 13.55 -5.78 5.47
C ARG A 96 14.32 -6.88 4.76
N PRO A 97 15.62 -6.69 4.50
CA PRO A 97 16.39 -7.68 3.78
C PRO A 97 16.47 -9.03 4.52
N GLY A 98 16.39 -10.11 3.75
CA GLY A 98 16.72 -11.46 4.13
C GLY A 98 18.14 -11.83 3.67
N SER A 99 18.27 -12.99 3.03
CA SER A 99 19.56 -13.54 2.58
C SER A 99 19.63 -13.84 1.08
N SER A 100 18.53 -13.67 0.35
CA SER A 100 18.52 -13.93 -1.09
C SER A 100 19.41 -12.95 -1.87
N LEU A 101 19.75 -13.31 -3.11
CA LEU A 101 20.49 -12.42 -4.00
C LEU A 101 19.82 -11.05 -4.12
N TYR A 102 18.48 -11.03 -4.16
CA TYR A 102 17.70 -9.79 -4.29
C TYR A 102 17.81 -8.91 -3.06
N ASP A 103 17.88 -9.49 -1.88
CA ASP A 103 18.13 -8.77 -0.63
C ASP A 103 19.53 -8.17 -0.60
N LEU A 104 20.54 -8.93 -1.05
CA LEU A 104 21.95 -8.49 -1.09
C LEU A 104 22.19 -7.32 -2.05
N ILE A 105 21.41 -7.21 -3.12
CA ILE A 105 21.51 -6.10 -4.08
C ILE A 105 20.52 -4.95 -3.79
N GLY A 106 19.79 -5.01 -2.67
CA GLY A 106 18.89 -3.93 -2.22
C GLY A 106 17.51 -3.93 -2.86
N THR A 107 17.09 -5.02 -3.51
CA THR A 107 15.73 -5.20 -4.04
C THR A 107 14.93 -6.16 -3.14
N ASN A 108 14.79 -5.80 -1.87
CA ASN A 108 14.20 -6.64 -0.82
C ASN A 108 12.76 -7.03 -1.09
N ASP A 109 12.04 -6.20 -1.81
CA ASP A 109 10.66 -6.44 -2.26
C ASP A 109 10.53 -7.55 -3.32
N MET A 110 11.67 -8.04 -3.82
CA MET A 110 11.77 -9.16 -4.75
C MET A 110 12.45 -10.40 -4.13
N THR A 111 12.56 -10.46 -2.79
CA THR A 111 13.18 -11.58 -2.10
C THR A 111 12.60 -12.93 -2.55
N THR A 112 13.48 -13.93 -2.65
CA THR A 112 13.10 -15.33 -2.91
C THR A 112 13.25 -16.22 -1.68
N ASP A 113 13.50 -15.61 -0.52
CA ASP A 113 13.53 -16.34 0.74
C ASP A 113 12.11 -16.73 1.16
N ASP A 114 11.92 -17.96 1.62
CA ASP A 114 10.64 -18.42 2.20
C ASP A 114 10.35 -17.69 3.52
N THR A 115 11.40 -17.30 4.26
CA THR A 115 11.29 -16.48 5.46
C THR A 115 11.61 -15.03 5.10
N TYR A 116 10.62 -14.17 5.23
CA TYR A 116 10.74 -12.75 4.96
C TYR A 116 10.41 -11.92 6.20
N PHE A 117 10.88 -10.68 6.20
CA PHE A 117 10.74 -9.78 7.34
C PHE A 117 9.98 -8.53 6.94
N GLU A 118 8.84 -8.27 7.60
CA GLU A 118 7.97 -7.11 7.34
C GLU A 118 7.50 -6.46 8.63
N ARG A 119 7.68 -5.16 8.71
CA ARG A 119 7.21 -4.35 9.83
C ARG A 119 5.69 -4.46 9.97
N GLY A 120 5.22 -4.87 11.14
CA GLY A 120 3.79 -4.97 11.47
C GLY A 120 3.08 -6.19 10.90
N ILE A 121 3.79 -7.03 10.14
CA ILE A 121 3.20 -8.17 9.43
C ILE A 121 3.92 -9.47 9.81
N ASN A 122 5.22 -9.56 9.59
CA ASN A 122 5.94 -10.82 9.76
C ASN A 122 7.33 -10.62 10.37
N LEU A 123 7.54 -11.24 11.54
CA LEU A 123 8.82 -11.31 12.27
C LEU A 123 9.46 -9.95 12.64
N ARG A 124 8.73 -8.84 12.48
CA ARG A 124 9.15 -7.49 12.85
C ARG A 124 7.97 -6.72 13.43
N HIS A 125 8.17 -6.08 14.60
CA HIS A 125 7.17 -5.18 15.17
C HIS A 125 6.87 -4.02 14.21
N GLY A 126 5.60 -3.64 14.15
CA GLY A 126 5.06 -2.57 13.31
C GLY A 126 5.10 -1.19 13.96
N PHE A 127 4.23 -0.33 13.43
CA PHE A 127 4.20 1.10 13.73
C PHE A 127 3.02 1.53 14.61
N LEU A 128 2.07 0.67 14.95
CA LEU A 128 1.01 1.02 15.93
C LEU A 128 1.58 1.06 17.35
N THR A 129 2.47 2.02 17.56
CA THR A 129 3.20 2.30 18.81
C THR A 129 3.52 3.79 18.89
N GLU A 130 3.99 4.28 20.05
CA GLU A 130 4.36 5.70 20.20
C GLU A 130 5.68 6.04 19.50
N TYR A 131 6.64 5.11 19.49
CA TYR A 131 7.97 5.29 18.90
C TYR A 131 8.46 4.01 18.24
N TYR A 132 9.29 4.17 17.21
CA TYR A 132 10.13 3.11 16.69
C TYR A 132 11.52 3.63 16.38
N VAL A 133 12.48 2.71 16.27
CA VAL A 133 13.82 2.98 15.75
C VAL A 133 14.07 2.11 14.53
N ASP A 134 14.74 2.66 13.54
CA ASP A 134 15.15 1.91 12.34
C ASP A 134 16.47 2.44 11.79
N ASP A 135 17.10 1.67 10.90
CA ASP A 135 18.25 2.13 10.15
C ASP A 135 17.83 3.22 9.14
N ALA A 136 18.65 4.25 9.01
CA ALA A 136 18.42 5.37 8.09
C ALA A 136 18.20 4.93 6.63
N GLU A 137 18.69 3.75 6.25
CA GLU A 137 18.48 3.14 4.94
C GLU A 137 16.99 2.93 4.63
N PHE A 138 16.19 2.62 5.65
CA PHE A 138 14.76 2.34 5.49
C PHE A 138 13.88 3.55 5.72
N ILE A 139 14.45 4.72 6.04
CA ILE A 139 13.70 5.93 6.35
C ILE A 139 13.61 6.84 5.12
N VAL A 140 12.41 7.19 4.72
CA VAL A 140 12.13 8.07 3.59
C VAL A 140 11.54 9.39 4.10
N LYS A 141 12.14 10.51 3.71
CA LYS A 141 11.70 11.84 4.11
C LYS A 141 10.45 12.26 3.37
N VAL A 142 9.46 12.78 4.11
CA VAL A 142 8.23 13.37 3.60
C VAL A 142 8.33 14.90 3.71
N PRO A 143 8.13 15.65 2.63
CA PRO A 143 8.11 17.11 2.67
C PRO A 143 7.06 17.67 3.64
N GLN A 144 7.35 18.81 4.26
CA GLN A 144 6.44 19.51 5.19
C GLN A 144 5.03 19.72 4.61
N GLY A 145 4.94 20.06 3.33
CA GLY A 145 3.66 20.29 2.63
C GLY A 145 2.78 19.05 2.52
N LEU A 146 3.33 17.84 2.75
CA LEU A 146 2.61 16.57 2.69
C LEU A 146 2.29 15.99 4.09
N ARG A 147 2.60 16.71 5.18
CA ARG A 147 2.46 16.20 6.56
C ARG A 147 1.05 15.72 6.88
N GLU A 148 0.02 16.38 6.36
CA GLU A 148 -1.38 16.02 6.63
C GLU A 148 -1.81 14.71 5.97
N VAL A 149 -1.11 14.32 4.91
CA VAL A 149 -1.44 13.16 4.07
C VAL A 149 -0.35 12.10 4.04
N GLY A 150 0.74 12.28 4.80
CA GLY A 150 1.91 11.41 4.78
C GLY A 150 1.62 9.93 5.09
N VAL A 151 0.57 9.64 5.83
CA VAL A 151 0.11 8.27 6.11
C VAL A 151 -0.39 7.51 4.87
N LEU A 152 -0.68 8.21 3.77
CA LEU A 152 -1.07 7.60 2.49
C LEU A 152 0.15 7.14 1.66
N LEU A 153 1.39 7.48 2.08
CA LEU A 153 2.57 7.16 1.29
C LEU A 153 2.78 5.66 1.17
N GLU A 154 2.67 4.91 2.25
CA GLU A 154 2.88 3.46 2.21
C GLU A 154 1.92 2.78 1.20
N PRO A 155 0.57 2.90 1.33
CA PRO A 155 -0.33 2.25 0.37
C PRO A 155 -0.16 2.76 -1.07
N LEU A 156 0.28 4.01 -1.27
CA LEU A 156 0.60 4.52 -2.59
C LEU A 156 1.80 3.79 -3.22
N THR A 157 2.77 3.36 -2.42
CA THR A 157 3.98 2.69 -2.93
C THR A 157 3.69 1.35 -3.60
N VAL A 158 2.66 0.63 -3.16
CA VAL A 158 2.20 -0.62 -3.79
C VAL A 158 1.71 -0.33 -5.22
N VAL A 159 1.01 0.78 -5.39
CA VAL A 159 0.54 1.27 -6.70
C VAL A 159 1.71 1.69 -7.57
N GLU A 160 2.63 2.48 -7.02
CA GLU A 160 3.82 2.93 -7.74
C GLU A 160 4.65 1.76 -8.27
N LYS A 161 4.90 0.75 -7.43
CA LYS A 161 5.60 -0.46 -7.86
C LYS A 161 4.86 -1.16 -8.99
N GLY A 162 3.57 -1.41 -8.84
CA GLY A 162 2.79 -2.13 -9.84
C GLY A 162 2.81 -1.44 -11.21
N ILE A 163 2.64 -0.11 -11.22
CA ILE A 163 2.67 0.68 -12.45
C ILE A 163 4.10 0.76 -13.02
N ALA A 164 5.11 1.00 -12.18
CA ALA A 164 6.51 1.02 -12.62
C ALA A 164 6.93 -0.31 -13.25
N GLN A 165 6.56 -1.45 -12.64
CA GLN A 165 6.83 -2.79 -13.18
C GLN A 165 6.16 -2.99 -14.55
N ALA A 166 4.93 -2.50 -14.75
CA ALA A 166 4.27 -2.57 -16.04
C ALA A 166 5.07 -1.84 -17.12
N TYR A 167 5.56 -0.63 -16.84
CA TYR A 167 6.40 0.12 -17.78
C TYR A 167 7.75 -0.55 -18.01
N GLU A 168 8.41 -1.06 -16.96
CA GLU A 168 9.69 -1.75 -17.06
C GLU A 168 9.60 -3.01 -17.93
N ILE A 169 8.59 -3.86 -17.71
CA ILE A 169 8.36 -5.06 -18.51
C ILE A 169 8.11 -4.70 -19.98
N GLN A 170 7.40 -3.61 -20.26
CA GLN A 170 7.07 -3.20 -21.62
C GLN A 170 8.21 -2.46 -22.33
N ARG A 171 9.34 -2.21 -21.68
CA ARG A 171 10.59 -1.80 -22.36
C ARG A 171 11.03 -2.79 -23.44
N ARG A 172 10.62 -4.05 -23.35
CA ARG A 172 10.80 -5.06 -24.43
C ARG A 172 10.25 -4.62 -25.79
N LEU A 173 9.23 -3.75 -25.80
CA LEU A 173 8.65 -3.18 -27.03
C LEU A 173 9.44 -2.00 -27.59
N ARG A 174 10.50 -1.55 -26.89
CA ARG A 174 11.28 -0.34 -27.10
C ARG A 174 10.48 0.95 -26.92
N VAL A 175 9.23 0.99 -27.41
CA VAL A 175 8.29 2.09 -27.22
C VAL A 175 6.94 1.51 -26.84
N TRP A 176 6.46 1.82 -25.65
CA TRP A 176 5.10 1.53 -25.19
C TRP A 176 4.42 2.82 -24.75
N ARG A 177 3.28 3.13 -25.33
CA ARG A 177 2.51 4.34 -25.04
C ARG A 177 1.07 3.95 -24.71
N PRO A 178 0.81 3.49 -23.49
CA PRO A 178 -0.54 3.17 -23.06
C PRO A 178 -1.38 4.45 -23.06
N ARG A 179 -2.63 4.34 -23.45
CA ARG A 179 -3.59 5.46 -23.48
C ARG A 179 -4.78 5.20 -22.57
N ARG A 180 -5.29 3.99 -22.57
CA ARG A 180 -6.48 3.60 -21.81
C ARG A 180 -6.09 2.65 -20.69
N ALA A 181 -6.49 3.00 -19.48
CA ALA A 181 -6.30 2.13 -18.32
C ALA A 181 -7.64 1.80 -17.66
N ALA A 182 -7.74 0.60 -17.09
CA ALA A 182 -8.78 0.24 -16.15
C ALA A 182 -8.20 0.01 -14.77
N VAL A 183 -8.95 0.40 -13.75
CA VAL A 183 -8.67 0.05 -12.36
C VAL A 183 -9.83 -0.79 -11.84
N MET A 184 -9.55 -1.99 -11.37
CA MET A 184 -10.55 -2.88 -10.79
C MET A 184 -10.55 -2.72 -9.28
N GLY A 185 -11.66 -2.17 -8.76
CA GLY A 185 -11.81 -1.83 -7.35
C GLY A 185 -11.71 -0.33 -7.09
N ALA A 186 -12.64 0.19 -6.28
CA ALA A 186 -12.72 1.59 -5.88
C ALA A 186 -12.46 1.77 -4.37
N GLY A 187 -11.64 0.91 -3.77
CA GLY A 187 -11.08 1.07 -2.42
C GLY A 187 -9.85 1.97 -2.42
N THR A 188 -9.15 2.06 -1.30
CA THR A 188 -7.96 2.91 -1.13
C THR A 188 -6.93 2.70 -2.25
N ILE A 189 -6.51 1.46 -2.48
CA ILE A 189 -5.52 1.12 -3.51
C ILE A 189 -6.02 1.47 -4.91
N GLY A 190 -7.28 1.15 -5.24
CA GLY A 190 -7.84 1.47 -6.56
C GLY A 190 -7.97 2.98 -6.81
N ILE A 191 -8.35 3.77 -5.80
CA ILE A 191 -8.43 5.23 -5.91
C ILE A 191 -7.01 5.82 -6.10
N LEU A 192 -6.01 5.34 -5.35
CA LEU A 192 -4.61 5.75 -5.51
C LEU A 192 -4.06 5.32 -6.87
N ALA A 193 -4.41 4.11 -7.37
CA ALA A 193 -4.03 3.68 -8.72
C ALA A 193 -4.65 4.58 -9.80
N THR A 194 -5.90 4.99 -9.62
CA THR A 194 -6.56 5.95 -10.51
C THR A 194 -5.80 7.27 -10.54
N LEU A 195 -5.42 7.81 -9.37
CA LEU A 195 -4.60 9.02 -9.27
C LEU A 195 -3.29 8.90 -10.06
N VAL A 196 -2.48 7.87 -9.76
CA VAL A 196 -1.16 7.69 -10.40
C VAL A 196 -1.29 7.54 -11.91
N LEU A 197 -2.24 6.75 -12.39
CA LEU A 197 -2.48 6.59 -13.83
C LEU A 197 -2.94 7.88 -14.50
N ARG A 198 -3.74 8.72 -13.81
CA ARG A 198 -4.12 10.06 -14.29
C ARG A 198 -2.92 11.00 -14.33
N LEU A 199 -2.05 10.98 -13.33
CA LEU A 199 -0.80 11.75 -13.33
C LEU A 199 0.14 11.33 -14.48
N ARG A 200 0.08 10.06 -14.92
CA ARG A 200 0.79 9.57 -16.12
C ARG A 200 0.07 9.95 -17.44
N GLY A 201 -1.07 10.63 -17.39
CA GLY A 201 -1.83 11.11 -18.54
C GLY A 201 -2.71 10.08 -19.24
N LEU A 202 -3.04 8.95 -18.61
CA LEU A 202 -3.91 7.94 -19.19
C LEU A 202 -5.39 8.34 -19.06
N ASP A 203 -6.20 7.89 -20.00
CA ASP A 203 -7.66 7.86 -19.89
C ASP A 203 -8.05 6.67 -19.01
N VAL A 204 -8.52 6.95 -17.78
CA VAL A 204 -8.74 5.93 -16.75
C VAL A 204 -10.21 5.70 -16.53
N THR A 205 -10.63 4.43 -16.51
CA THR A 205 -11.94 3.99 -16.03
C THR A 205 -11.75 3.11 -14.80
N THR A 206 -12.31 3.53 -13.69
CA THR A 206 -12.29 2.75 -12.43
C THR A 206 -13.63 2.05 -12.26
N PHE A 207 -13.56 0.73 -12.06
CA PHE A 207 -14.71 -0.13 -11.88
C PHE A 207 -14.92 -0.47 -10.40
N GLY A 208 -16.17 -0.40 -9.95
CA GLY A 208 -16.56 -0.77 -8.60
C GLY A 208 -17.90 -1.51 -8.56
N LEU A 209 -18.31 -1.97 -7.38
CA LEU A 209 -19.59 -2.65 -7.20
C LEU A 209 -20.75 -1.68 -6.97
N THR A 210 -20.48 -0.57 -6.27
CA THR A 210 -21.50 0.38 -5.86
C THR A 210 -21.85 1.32 -7.01
N ARG A 211 -23.15 1.52 -7.26
CA ARG A 211 -23.58 2.51 -8.24
C ARG A 211 -23.32 3.92 -7.74
N LYS A 212 -22.87 4.78 -8.64
CA LYS A 212 -22.72 6.22 -8.35
C LYS A 212 -24.10 6.93 -8.24
N PRO A 213 -24.24 8.06 -7.47
CA PRO A 213 -23.12 8.78 -6.83
C PRO A 213 -22.81 8.27 -5.42
N TYR A 214 -21.54 8.27 -5.03
CA TYR A 214 -21.07 8.08 -3.67
C TYR A 214 -19.63 8.61 -3.56
N LEU A 215 -19.09 8.75 -2.33
CA LEU A 215 -17.83 9.43 -2.08
C LEU A 215 -16.68 8.95 -3.00
N ASN A 216 -16.53 7.63 -3.18
CA ASN A 216 -15.42 7.08 -3.97
C ASN A 216 -15.58 7.41 -5.45
N SER A 217 -16.81 7.34 -6.01
CA SER A 217 -17.08 7.77 -7.39
C SER A 217 -16.77 9.25 -7.60
N ASP A 218 -17.16 10.10 -6.64
CA ASP A 218 -16.91 11.55 -6.72
C ASP A 218 -15.42 11.88 -6.66
N LEU A 219 -14.65 11.12 -5.86
CA LEU A 219 -13.20 11.26 -5.80
C LEU A 219 -12.51 10.85 -7.09
N ILE A 220 -12.95 9.75 -7.70
CA ILE A 220 -12.44 9.26 -8.97
C ILE A 220 -12.74 10.25 -10.09
N GLU A 221 -13.99 10.73 -10.16
CA GLU A 221 -14.40 11.69 -11.19
C GLU A 221 -13.74 13.07 -11.01
N ALA A 222 -13.42 13.46 -9.78
CA ALA A 222 -12.64 14.67 -9.51
C ALA A 222 -11.21 14.65 -10.09
N LEU A 223 -10.65 13.48 -10.35
CA LEU A 223 -9.37 13.30 -11.07
C LEU A 223 -9.51 13.40 -12.60
N GLY A 224 -10.73 13.59 -13.12
CA GLY A 224 -11.03 13.50 -14.54
C GLY A 224 -11.01 12.05 -15.07
N ALA A 225 -11.10 11.05 -14.19
CA ALA A 225 -11.31 9.66 -14.55
C ALA A 225 -12.81 9.36 -14.64
N ARG A 226 -13.16 8.21 -15.24
CA ARG A 226 -14.53 7.70 -15.24
C ARG A 226 -14.69 6.69 -14.11
N TYR A 227 -15.81 6.74 -13.41
CA TYR A 227 -16.25 5.68 -12.52
C TYR A 227 -17.42 4.93 -13.14
N GLU A 228 -17.34 3.59 -13.16
CA GLU A 228 -18.44 2.73 -13.63
C GLU A 228 -18.73 1.61 -12.63
N SER A 229 -20.02 1.34 -12.42
CA SER A 229 -20.41 0.14 -11.69
C SER A 229 -20.32 -1.08 -12.61
N THR A 230 -19.72 -2.17 -12.14
CA THR A 230 -19.68 -3.43 -12.92
C THR A 230 -21.06 -4.00 -13.22
N ALA A 231 -22.10 -3.58 -12.48
CA ALA A 231 -23.49 -3.93 -12.75
C ALA A 231 -24.06 -3.17 -13.94
N ASP A 232 -23.56 -1.97 -14.25
CA ASP A 232 -24.04 -1.12 -15.33
C ASP A 232 -23.15 -1.24 -16.58
N LEU A 233 -21.85 -1.41 -16.40
CA LEU A 233 -20.87 -1.64 -17.47
C LEU A 233 -19.89 -2.75 -17.07
N PRO A 234 -20.04 -3.98 -17.58
CA PRO A 234 -19.04 -5.02 -17.42
C PRO A 234 -17.69 -4.58 -18.02
N ILE A 235 -16.57 -5.00 -17.42
CA ILE A 235 -15.23 -4.60 -17.90
C ILE A 235 -15.00 -5.01 -19.36
N LEU A 236 -15.54 -6.13 -19.79
CA LEU A 236 -15.44 -6.63 -21.17
C LEU A 236 -16.02 -5.67 -22.20
N ASP A 237 -17.10 -4.98 -21.85
CA ASP A 237 -17.78 -4.01 -22.72
C ASP A 237 -17.08 -2.63 -22.70
N GLY A 238 -16.35 -2.34 -21.62
CA GLY A 238 -15.56 -1.12 -21.49
C GLY A 238 -14.21 -1.14 -22.20
N GLY A 239 -13.66 -2.33 -22.49
CA GLY A 239 -12.33 -2.54 -23.07
C GLY A 239 -12.21 -2.21 -24.57
N PRO A 240 -11.06 -2.53 -25.20
CA PRO A 240 -9.85 -3.02 -24.56
C PRO A 240 -9.04 -1.94 -23.85
N PHE A 241 -8.23 -2.34 -22.84
CA PHE A 241 -7.36 -1.47 -22.05
C PHE A 241 -5.88 -1.84 -22.24
N ASP A 242 -5.02 -0.82 -22.31
CA ASP A 242 -3.57 -1.02 -22.45
C ASP A 242 -2.93 -1.43 -21.12
N LEU A 243 -3.48 -0.94 -19.99
CA LEU A 243 -3.07 -1.29 -18.66
C LEU A 243 -4.31 -1.53 -17.80
N ILE A 244 -4.32 -2.64 -17.07
CA ILE A 244 -5.35 -2.93 -16.07
C ILE A 244 -4.66 -3.12 -14.72
N PHE A 245 -5.11 -2.37 -13.70
CA PHE A 245 -4.63 -2.50 -12.33
C PHE A 245 -5.72 -3.18 -11.49
N GLU A 246 -5.45 -4.39 -11.04
CA GLU A 246 -6.39 -5.19 -10.26
C GLU A 246 -6.14 -4.99 -8.77
N ALA A 247 -7.13 -4.44 -8.06
CA ALA A 247 -7.11 -4.07 -6.65
C ALA A 247 -8.33 -4.59 -5.87
N THR A 248 -8.96 -5.70 -6.35
CA THR A 248 -10.14 -6.26 -5.68
C THR A 248 -9.85 -7.51 -4.87
N GLY A 249 -8.80 -8.28 -5.23
CA GLY A 249 -8.57 -9.61 -4.69
C GLY A 249 -9.66 -10.64 -5.04
N TYR A 250 -10.50 -10.36 -6.04
CA TYR A 250 -11.60 -11.25 -6.43
C TYR A 250 -11.26 -11.99 -7.72
N SER A 251 -10.89 -13.27 -7.62
CA SER A 251 -10.37 -14.07 -8.74
C SER A 251 -11.19 -14.01 -10.03
N PRO A 252 -12.54 -14.01 -10.04
CA PRO A 252 -13.29 -13.88 -11.29
C PRO A 252 -12.95 -12.60 -12.07
N VAL A 253 -12.75 -11.47 -11.38
CA VAL A 253 -12.37 -10.19 -12.00
C VAL A 253 -11.01 -10.25 -12.68
N VAL A 254 -10.07 -11.05 -12.17
CA VAL A 254 -8.76 -11.27 -12.80
C VAL A 254 -8.93 -11.87 -14.19
N PHE A 255 -9.76 -12.91 -14.33
CA PHE A 255 -9.97 -13.59 -15.62
C PHE A 255 -10.77 -12.74 -16.61
N ASP A 256 -11.73 -11.95 -16.15
CA ASP A 256 -12.42 -10.97 -16.99
C ASP A 256 -11.44 -9.87 -17.46
N SER A 257 -10.54 -9.43 -16.59
CA SER A 257 -9.49 -8.46 -16.90
C SER A 257 -8.52 -8.99 -17.96
N MET A 258 -8.17 -10.28 -17.91
CA MET A 258 -7.32 -10.91 -18.95
C MET A 258 -7.95 -10.79 -20.35
N GLN A 259 -9.27 -10.95 -20.46
CA GLN A 259 -9.99 -10.84 -21.72
C GLN A 259 -10.13 -9.38 -22.18
N ALA A 260 -10.32 -8.43 -21.24
CA ALA A 260 -10.44 -7.01 -21.55
C ALA A 260 -9.11 -6.32 -21.89
N LEU A 261 -7.98 -7.04 -21.79
CA LEU A 261 -6.65 -6.50 -22.03
C LEU A 261 -6.37 -6.35 -23.53
N ALA A 262 -5.84 -5.20 -23.93
CA ALA A 262 -5.44 -4.90 -25.31
C ALA A 262 -4.22 -5.74 -25.75
N LYS A 263 -3.90 -5.75 -27.04
CA LYS A 263 -2.62 -6.26 -27.53
C LYS A 263 -1.48 -5.44 -26.94
N ASN A 264 -0.39 -6.11 -26.55
CA ASN A 264 0.73 -5.51 -25.81
C ASN A 264 0.31 -4.88 -24.46
N GLY A 265 -0.86 -5.22 -23.95
CA GLY A 265 -1.34 -4.71 -22.67
C GLY A 265 -0.70 -5.43 -21.47
N VAL A 266 -0.76 -4.78 -20.31
CA VAL A 266 -0.28 -5.33 -19.04
C VAL A 266 -1.42 -5.36 -18.01
N LEU A 267 -1.64 -6.52 -17.41
CA LEU A 267 -2.50 -6.70 -16.24
C LEU A 267 -1.61 -6.80 -14.99
N VAL A 268 -1.75 -5.86 -14.08
CA VAL A 268 -1.06 -5.84 -12.79
C VAL A 268 -1.99 -6.39 -11.72
N LEU A 269 -1.56 -7.43 -11.01
CA LEU A 269 -2.26 -7.99 -9.84
C LEU A 269 -1.58 -7.49 -8.58
N SER A 270 -2.30 -6.69 -7.78
CA SER A 270 -1.77 -6.08 -6.55
C SER A 270 -2.45 -6.58 -5.28
N SER A 271 -3.52 -7.36 -5.39
CA SER A 271 -4.29 -7.84 -4.25
C SER A 271 -3.99 -9.28 -3.92
N VAL A 272 -3.77 -9.57 -2.65
CA VAL A 272 -3.65 -10.94 -2.15
C VAL A 272 -5.05 -11.57 -2.11
N THR A 273 -5.17 -12.78 -2.64
CA THR A 273 -6.42 -13.55 -2.63
C THR A 273 -6.19 -14.86 -1.87
N GLY A 274 -6.88 -15.01 -0.75
CA GLY A 274 -6.91 -16.28 -0.01
C GLY A 274 -8.03 -17.22 -0.46
N GLY A 275 -7.98 -18.46 0.02
CA GLY A 275 -9.02 -19.46 -0.18
C GLY A 275 -8.79 -20.39 -1.37
N ASP A 276 -9.80 -21.22 -1.66
CA ASP A 276 -9.75 -22.34 -2.61
C ASP A 276 -10.78 -22.23 -3.75
N ARG A 277 -11.26 -21.01 -4.03
CA ARG A 277 -12.27 -20.75 -5.06
C ARG A 277 -11.82 -21.27 -6.43
N LYS A 278 -12.70 -22.02 -7.07
CA LYS A 278 -12.55 -22.45 -8.48
C LYS A 278 -13.40 -21.58 -9.37
N VAL A 279 -12.83 -21.20 -10.53
CA VAL A 279 -13.49 -20.37 -11.54
C VAL A 279 -13.42 -21.10 -12.88
N GLU A 280 -14.56 -21.23 -13.56
CA GLU A 280 -14.62 -21.72 -14.92
C GLU A 280 -14.36 -20.57 -15.89
N VAL A 281 -13.43 -20.76 -16.84
CA VAL A 281 -12.98 -19.73 -17.76
C VAL A 281 -12.83 -20.27 -19.18
N PRO A 282 -12.99 -19.45 -20.22
CA PRO A 282 -12.74 -19.84 -21.60
C PRO A 282 -11.22 -19.95 -21.88
N ALA A 283 -10.56 -20.97 -21.33
CA ALA A 283 -9.12 -21.10 -21.24
C ALA A 283 -8.40 -21.02 -22.59
N ASP A 284 -8.91 -21.73 -23.64
CA ASP A 284 -8.30 -21.73 -24.98
C ASP A 284 -8.35 -20.34 -25.61
N LYS A 285 -9.45 -19.60 -25.42
CA LYS A 285 -9.59 -18.23 -25.91
C LYS A 285 -8.60 -17.30 -25.22
N ILE A 286 -8.52 -17.37 -23.90
CA ILE A 286 -7.59 -16.54 -23.11
C ILE A 286 -6.14 -16.82 -23.54
N ASN A 287 -5.75 -18.10 -23.64
CA ASN A 287 -4.41 -18.49 -24.05
C ASN A 287 -4.08 -17.97 -25.48
N LEU A 288 -4.98 -18.18 -26.42
CA LEU A 288 -4.82 -17.70 -27.80
C LEU A 288 -4.63 -16.18 -27.85
N GLU A 289 -5.46 -15.42 -27.13
CA GLU A 289 -5.38 -13.97 -27.09
C GLU A 289 -4.11 -13.46 -26.41
N PHE A 290 -3.62 -14.13 -25.38
CA PHE A 290 -2.35 -13.79 -24.72
C PHE A 290 -1.17 -13.98 -25.67
N VAL A 291 -1.10 -15.13 -26.37
CA VAL A 291 -0.03 -15.42 -27.31
C VAL A 291 -0.05 -14.47 -28.50
N LEU A 292 -1.18 -14.36 -29.21
CA LEU A 292 -1.30 -13.51 -30.40
C LEU A 292 -1.27 -12.01 -30.07
N GLY A 293 -1.63 -11.65 -28.86
CA GLY A 293 -1.63 -10.25 -28.39
C GLY A 293 -0.36 -9.82 -27.71
N ASN A 294 0.63 -10.69 -27.47
CA ASN A 294 1.81 -10.40 -26.64
C ASN A 294 1.42 -9.76 -25.28
N LYS A 295 0.30 -10.23 -24.70
CA LYS A 295 -0.21 -9.72 -23.43
C LYS A 295 0.67 -10.16 -22.25
N VAL A 296 0.67 -9.42 -21.16
CA VAL A 296 1.42 -9.71 -19.93
C VAL A 296 0.50 -9.64 -18.73
N MET A 297 0.69 -10.56 -17.80
CA MET A 297 0.13 -10.48 -16.45
C MET A 297 1.29 -10.57 -15.45
N VAL A 298 1.31 -9.68 -14.46
CA VAL A 298 2.36 -9.61 -13.43
C VAL A 298 1.75 -9.42 -12.06
N GLY A 299 2.19 -10.21 -11.09
CA GLY A 299 1.88 -10.02 -9.67
C GLY A 299 2.91 -9.10 -9.01
N THR A 300 2.44 -8.24 -8.11
CA THR A 300 3.31 -7.37 -7.32
C THR A 300 2.87 -7.36 -5.87
N VAL A 301 3.83 -7.35 -4.96
CA VAL A 301 3.61 -7.25 -3.52
C VAL A 301 4.67 -6.37 -2.91
N ASN A 302 4.31 -5.61 -1.88
CA ASN A 302 5.25 -4.75 -1.16
C ASN A 302 5.92 -3.70 -2.06
N ALA A 303 6.81 -2.89 -1.49
CA ALA A 303 7.54 -1.87 -2.24
C ALA A 303 8.93 -1.65 -1.65
N ASN A 304 9.90 -1.37 -2.50
CA ASN A 304 11.24 -0.97 -2.11
C ASN A 304 11.34 0.55 -1.98
N ARG A 305 12.42 1.05 -1.41
CA ARG A 305 12.68 2.49 -1.15
C ARG A 305 12.40 3.39 -2.35
N GLU A 306 12.80 2.97 -3.55
CA GLU A 306 12.59 3.73 -4.79
C GLU A 306 11.11 4.07 -5.05
N TYR A 307 10.19 3.16 -4.70
CA TYR A 307 8.74 3.39 -4.85
C TYR A 307 8.18 4.32 -3.79
N PHE A 308 8.77 4.36 -2.58
CA PHE A 308 8.47 5.38 -1.57
C PHE A 308 8.91 6.75 -2.03
N GLU A 309 10.12 6.89 -2.59
CA GLU A 309 10.61 8.15 -3.13
C GLU A 309 9.81 8.60 -4.37
N LEU A 310 9.35 7.66 -5.19
CA LEU A 310 8.44 7.94 -6.31
C LEU A 310 7.07 8.40 -5.78
N GLY A 311 6.52 7.73 -4.78
CA GLY A 311 5.27 8.09 -4.12
C GLY A 311 5.30 9.49 -3.52
N VAL A 312 6.39 9.90 -2.87
CA VAL A 312 6.56 11.29 -2.38
C VAL A 312 6.46 12.30 -3.52
N ARG A 313 7.09 12.02 -4.67
CA ARG A 313 7.04 12.90 -5.85
C ARG A 313 5.62 13.00 -6.41
N ASP A 314 4.93 11.85 -6.52
CA ASP A 314 3.58 11.82 -7.07
C ASP A 314 2.55 12.43 -6.11
N MET A 315 2.72 12.28 -4.79
CA MET A 315 1.90 13.03 -3.82
C MET A 315 2.08 14.53 -3.95
N ALA A 316 3.32 15.01 -4.12
CA ALA A 316 3.58 16.43 -4.34
C ALA A 316 2.97 16.93 -5.66
N GLN A 317 3.05 16.12 -6.73
CA GLN A 317 2.41 16.43 -8.01
C GLN A 317 0.87 16.39 -7.88
N ALA A 318 0.32 15.47 -7.11
CA ALA A 318 -1.12 15.39 -6.84
C ALA A 318 -1.63 16.64 -6.11
N GLU A 319 -0.92 17.11 -5.07
CA GLU A 319 -1.30 18.35 -4.37
C GLU A 319 -1.21 19.59 -5.29
N SER A 320 -0.30 19.58 -6.25
CA SER A 320 -0.23 20.66 -7.26
C SER A 320 -1.36 20.59 -8.29
N ALA A 321 -1.69 19.38 -8.77
CA ALA A 321 -2.69 19.17 -9.81
C ALA A 321 -4.14 19.15 -9.28
N TYR A 322 -4.31 18.65 -8.05
CA TYR A 322 -5.60 18.43 -7.37
C TYR A 322 -5.51 18.86 -5.90
N PRO A 323 -5.39 20.15 -5.58
CA PRO A 323 -5.13 20.63 -4.21
C PRO A 323 -6.15 20.10 -3.20
N GLY A 324 -5.64 19.51 -2.10
CA GLY A 324 -6.45 18.96 -1.01
C GLY A 324 -7.19 17.66 -1.33
N TRP A 325 -7.01 17.09 -2.53
CA TRP A 325 -7.71 15.86 -2.91
C TRP A 325 -7.25 14.66 -2.06
N LEU A 326 -5.94 14.53 -1.79
CA LEU A 326 -5.40 13.45 -0.97
C LEU A 326 -5.99 13.46 0.45
N GLY A 327 -6.21 14.63 1.04
CA GLY A 327 -6.81 14.78 2.36
C GLY A 327 -8.22 14.19 2.46
N ARG A 328 -8.98 14.18 1.36
CA ARG A 328 -10.34 13.60 1.32
C ARG A 328 -10.36 12.07 1.42
N LEU A 329 -9.22 11.41 1.24
CA LEU A 329 -9.08 9.96 1.43
C LEU A 329 -9.02 9.57 2.91
N LEU A 330 -8.64 10.48 3.81
CA LEU A 330 -8.49 10.27 5.25
C LEU A 330 -9.85 10.37 5.94
N THR A 331 -10.70 9.35 5.77
CA THR A 331 -12.12 9.41 6.13
C THR A 331 -12.44 9.02 7.57
N HIS A 332 -11.62 8.17 8.20
CA HIS A 332 -11.93 7.57 9.50
C HIS A 332 -10.73 7.62 10.46
N PRO A 333 -10.50 8.78 11.09
CA PRO A 333 -9.49 8.89 12.16
C PRO A 333 -10.00 8.26 13.46
N VAL A 334 -9.14 7.50 14.14
CA VAL A 334 -9.34 7.03 15.51
C VAL A 334 -8.21 7.58 16.38
N LYS A 335 -8.53 8.28 17.47
CA LYS A 335 -7.55 8.96 18.31
C LYS A 335 -7.03 8.07 19.42
N GLY A 336 -5.70 7.99 19.52
CA GLY A 336 -5.00 7.31 20.60
C GLY A 336 -4.97 5.78 20.45
N LEU A 337 -3.86 5.19 20.88
CA LEU A 337 -3.65 3.72 20.84
C LEU A 337 -4.59 2.97 21.79
N GLU A 338 -5.11 3.64 22.83
CA GLU A 338 -6.07 3.08 23.78
C GLU A 338 -7.40 2.68 23.12
N ASN A 339 -7.74 3.30 21.98
CA ASN A 339 -8.96 3.02 21.22
C ASN A 339 -8.75 1.94 20.13
N TYR A 340 -7.84 0.99 20.39
CA TYR A 340 -7.47 -0.08 19.45
C TYR A 340 -8.66 -0.93 18.98
N ARG A 341 -9.66 -1.15 19.83
CA ARG A 341 -10.87 -1.89 19.46
C ARG A 341 -11.71 -1.12 18.46
N GLU A 342 -11.94 0.18 18.72
CA GLU A 342 -12.64 1.07 17.79
C GLU A 342 -11.92 1.12 16.44
N LEU A 343 -10.57 1.14 16.45
CA LEU A 343 -9.77 1.15 15.22
C LEU A 343 -10.06 -0.09 14.34
N LEU A 344 -10.02 -1.29 14.91
CA LEU A 344 -10.28 -2.53 14.17
C LEU A 344 -11.76 -2.73 13.86
N ASP A 345 -12.66 -2.33 14.75
CA ASP A 345 -14.09 -2.36 14.50
C ASP A 345 -14.46 -1.43 13.33
N THR A 346 -13.90 -0.22 13.30
CA THR A 346 -14.08 0.72 12.21
C THR A 346 -13.58 0.16 10.89
N LEU A 347 -12.39 -0.45 10.88
CA LEU A 347 -11.83 -1.09 9.69
C LEU A 347 -12.75 -2.19 9.12
N THR A 348 -13.47 -2.91 9.99
CA THR A 348 -14.31 -4.05 9.58
C THR A 348 -15.75 -3.68 9.27
N THR A 349 -16.30 -2.66 9.91
CA THR A 349 -17.75 -2.39 9.89
C THR A 349 -18.12 -1.07 9.23
N ALA A 350 -17.20 -0.09 9.15
CA ALA A 350 -17.52 1.22 8.62
C ALA A 350 -17.84 1.17 7.12
N ARG A 351 -19.05 1.60 6.77
CA ARG A 351 -19.46 1.73 5.38
C ARG A 351 -18.90 3.03 4.80
N GLY A 352 -18.31 2.94 3.61
CA GLY A 352 -17.75 4.11 2.92
C GLY A 352 -16.40 4.56 3.47
N ALA A 353 -15.74 3.75 4.32
CA ALA A 353 -14.37 4.00 4.72
C ALA A 353 -13.45 3.87 3.51
N ILE A 354 -12.64 4.91 3.28
CA ILE A 354 -11.55 4.87 2.31
C ILE A 354 -10.26 4.58 3.07
N LYS A 355 -9.85 5.47 3.99
CA LYS A 355 -8.71 5.20 4.86
C LYS A 355 -9.11 5.32 6.32
N VAL A 356 -8.90 4.22 7.05
CA VAL A 356 -8.96 4.17 8.51
C VAL A 356 -7.54 4.33 9.04
N PHE A 357 -7.35 5.16 10.04
CA PHE A 357 -6.01 5.38 10.61
C PHE A 357 -6.08 5.78 12.09
N CYS A 358 -5.03 5.42 12.83
CA CYS A 358 -4.83 5.84 14.21
C CYS A 358 -4.09 7.17 14.24
N GLU A 359 -4.64 8.17 14.93
CA GLU A 359 -3.91 9.39 15.33
C GLU A 359 -3.20 9.14 16.67
N VAL A 360 -1.93 8.74 16.61
CA VAL A 360 -1.12 8.39 17.79
C VAL A 360 -0.68 9.64 18.56
N ALA A 361 -0.30 10.69 17.83
CA ALA A 361 0.05 11.98 18.38
C ALA A 361 -0.40 13.12 17.46
N GLU A 362 -0.50 14.32 18.02
CA GLU A 362 -0.83 15.51 17.24
C GLU A 362 0.26 15.83 16.20
N LEU A 363 -0.18 16.24 15.02
CA LEU A 363 0.71 16.83 14.03
C LEU A 363 1.19 18.18 14.60
N GLY A 364 2.48 18.32 14.84
CA GLY A 364 3.04 19.56 15.37
C GLY A 364 2.61 20.76 14.51
N GLY A 365 2.22 21.85 15.17
CA GLY A 365 1.95 23.10 14.52
C GLY A 365 3.19 23.58 13.75
N GLY A 366 3.02 23.96 12.49
CA GLY A 366 4.07 24.56 11.68
C GLY A 366 4.29 26.01 12.02
#